data_e460a84d2324406294b9ab0d9c0623d4
#
_entry.id   e460a84d2324406294b9ab0d9c0623d4
#
_cell.length_a   1.000
_cell.length_b   1.000
_cell.length_c   1.000
_cell.angle_alpha   90.00
_cell.angle_beta   90.00
_cell.angle_gamma   90.00
#
_symmetry.space_group_name_H-M   'P 1'
#
loop_
_entity.id
_entity.type
_entity.pdbx_description
1 polymer ?
#
loop_
_entity_poly.entity_id
_entity_poly.type
_entity_poly.pdbx_seq_one_letter_code
_entity_poly.pdbx_strand_id
1 'polypeptide(L)'
;MNKLAIQDTYGERFQHCWGCGPKNDDGLHLKSYPAGEACICTFTPDKAYTGGVPQNLFGGMIAMLFDCHGTASAAYFKHRDKGLELTKDTVIGRFITAHLEIDFKKPVPMNSPVTIRATAEEIGERKVVVAMEMEAAEEVCAKAKMVAVAVKDNM
;
A
#
# COMPACT_ATOMS: atom_id res chain seq x y z
N MET A 1 -13.72 5.20 16.51
CA MET A 1 -14.27 5.48 15.18
C MET A 1 -13.74 4.47 14.18
N ASN A 2 -14.63 3.88 13.39
CA ASN A 2 -14.21 2.98 12.32
C ASN A 2 -13.57 3.81 11.19
N LYS A 3 -12.30 3.56 10.94
CA LYS A 3 -11.62 4.17 9.80
C LYS A 3 -12.00 3.43 8.53
N LEU A 4 -12.20 4.18 7.47
CA LEU A 4 -12.47 3.62 6.15
C LEU A 4 -11.15 3.33 5.45
N ALA A 5 -10.92 2.08 5.08
CA ALA A 5 -9.74 1.71 4.31
C ALA A 5 -9.92 2.10 2.84
N ILE A 6 -8.83 2.51 2.22
CA ILE A 6 -8.85 2.90 0.80
C ILE A 6 -9.30 1.71 -0.07
N GLN A 7 -8.83 0.51 0.23
CA GLN A 7 -9.16 -0.71 -0.51
C GLN A 7 -10.67 -1.04 -0.49
N ASP A 8 -11.37 -0.66 0.56
CA ASP A 8 -12.81 -0.90 0.68
C ASP A 8 -13.63 0.02 -0.25
N THR A 9 -12.99 1.03 -0.84
CA THR A 9 -13.62 1.93 -1.81
C THR A 9 -13.28 1.58 -3.27
N TYR A 10 -12.51 0.53 -3.51
CA TYR A 10 -12.20 0.10 -4.88
C TYR A 10 -13.47 -0.35 -5.61
N GLY A 11 -13.52 -0.07 -6.92
CA GLY A 11 -14.57 -0.60 -7.77
C GLY A 11 -14.61 -2.12 -7.69
N GLU A 12 -15.79 -2.71 -7.82
CA GLU A 12 -16.05 -4.13 -7.55
C GLU A 12 -15.07 -5.07 -8.28
N ARG A 13 -14.77 -4.79 -9.53
CA ARG A 13 -13.84 -5.63 -10.32
C ARG A 13 -12.38 -5.55 -9.87
N PHE A 14 -12.03 -4.60 -9.01
CA PHE A 14 -10.67 -4.40 -8.52
C PHE A 14 -10.46 -4.87 -7.08
N GLN A 15 -11.38 -5.65 -6.54
CA GLN A 15 -11.36 -6.09 -5.14
C GLN A 15 -10.78 -7.49 -4.94
N HIS A 16 -10.04 -8.02 -5.90
CA HIS A 16 -9.59 -9.42 -5.91
C HIS A 16 -8.09 -9.61 -5.73
N CYS A 17 -7.33 -8.56 -5.46
CA CYS A 17 -5.89 -8.67 -5.25
C CYS A 17 -5.58 -9.58 -4.05
N TRP A 18 -4.63 -10.51 -4.24
CA TRP A 18 -4.23 -11.38 -3.14
C TRP A 18 -3.67 -10.60 -1.94
N GLY A 19 -2.91 -9.53 -2.19
CA GLY A 19 -2.32 -8.74 -1.10
C GLY A 19 -3.34 -7.89 -0.35
N CYS A 20 -4.28 -7.23 -1.05
CA CYS A 20 -5.13 -6.22 -0.45
C CYS A 20 -6.60 -6.26 -0.85
N GLY A 21 -7.00 -7.19 -1.71
CA GLY A 21 -8.39 -7.26 -2.18
C GLY A 21 -9.35 -7.72 -1.09
N PRO A 22 -10.37 -6.92 -0.75
CA PRO A 22 -11.32 -7.32 0.29
C PRO A 22 -12.16 -8.54 -0.07
N LYS A 23 -12.28 -8.87 -1.35
CA LYS A 23 -13.05 -10.04 -1.82
C LYS A 23 -12.21 -11.28 -2.08
N ASN A 24 -10.90 -11.23 -1.88
CA ASN A 24 -10.06 -12.43 -2.02
C ASN A 24 -9.94 -13.13 -0.67
N ASP A 25 -10.70 -14.21 -0.49
CA ASP A 25 -10.75 -14.93 0.79
C ASP A 25 -9.40 -15.58 1.17
N ASP A 26 -8.55 -15.85 0.20
CA ASP A 26 -7.22 -16.44 0.42
C ASP A 26 -6.12 -15.39 0.63
N GLY A 27 -6.48 -14.11 0.55
CA GLY A 27 -5.53 -13.01 0.58
C GLY A 27 -5.23 -12.48 1.98
N LEU A 28 -4.35 -11.50 2.03
CA LEU A 28 -3.89 -10.89 3.28
C LEU A 28 -4.79 -9.75 3.76
N HIS A 29 -5.63 -9.23 2.88
CA HIS A 29 -6.53 -8.11 3.18
C HIS A 29 -5.81 -6.89 3.78
N LEU A 30 -4.65 -6.53 3.22
CA LEU A 30 -3.92 -5.33 3.65
C LEU A 30 -4.81 -4.10 3.53
N LYS A 31 -4.83 -3.27 4.56
CA LYS A 31 -5.63 -2.05 4.61
C LYS A 31 -4.75 -0.83 4.72
N SER A 32 -5.03 0.16 3.87
CA SER A 32 -4.34 1.45 3.86
C SER A 32 -5.30 2.56 4.26
N TYR A 33 -4.82 3.49 5.07
CA TYR A 33 -5.66 4.55 5.63
C TYR A 33 -5.03 5.92 5.40
N PRO A 34 -5.84 6.93 5.05
CA PRO A 34 -5.35 8.31 5.06
C PRO A 34 -4.92 8.72 6.47
N ALA A 35 -3.83 9.47 6.55
CA ALA A 35 -3.27 9.96 7.82
C ALA A 35 -2.60 11.32 7.57
N GLY A 36 -3.38 12.41 7.64
CA GLY A 36 -2.90 13.75 7.30
C GLY A 36 -2.50 13.82 5.83
N GLU A 37 -1.28 14.26 5.57
CA GLU A 37 -0.74 14.33 4.21
C GLU A 37 -0.28 12.97 3.67
N ALA A 38 -0.26 11.95 4.51
CA ALA A 38 0.28 10.64 4.19
C ALA A 38 -0.82 9.57 4.15
N CYS A 39 -0.44 8.37 3.75
CA CYS A 39 -1.20 7.15 3.98
C CYS A 39 -0.37 6.16 4.80
N ILE A 40 -1.03 5.45 5.69
CA ILE A 40 -0.40 4.49 6.61
C ILE A 40 -1.04 3.13 6.44
N CYS A 41 -0.22 2.07 6.45
CA CYS A 41 -0.70 0.72 6.69
C CYS A 41 0.17 0.05 7.75
N THR A 42 -0.43 -0.87 8.48
CA THR A 42 0.27 -1.68 9.47
C THR A 42 0.01 -3.15 9.19
N PHE A 43 1.06 -3.95 9.23
CA PHE A 43 1.00 -5.38 8.95
C PHE A 43 1.80 -6.13 10.00
N THR A 44 1.23 -7.18 10.58
CA THR A 44 1.94 -8.06 11.49
C THR A 44 2.21 -9.38 10.76
N PRO A 45 3.49 -9.69 10.45
CA PRO A 45 3.80 -10.90 9.71
C PRO A 45 3.42 -12.16 10.46
N ASP A 46 2.76 -13.10 9.77
CA ASP A 46 2.61 -14.46 10.27
C ASP A 46 3.94 -15.19 10.18
N LYS A 47 4.15 -16.16 11.07
CA LYS A 47 5.38 -16.95 11.11
C LYS A 47 5.70 -17.70 9.81
N ALA A 48 4.69 -17.90 8.96
CA ALA A 48 4.87 -18.57 7.67
C ALA A 48 5.65 -17.72 6.65
N TYR A 49 5.75 -16.41 6.86
CA TYR A 49 6.33 -15.48 5.88
C TYR A 49 7.81 -15.18 6.13
N THR A 50 8.54 -16.15 6.63
CA THR A 50 9.97 -15.98 6.88
C THR A 50 10.79 -15.96 5.57
N GLY A 51 11.91 -15.23 5.60
CA GLY A 51 12.95 -15.34 4.60
C GLY A 51 13.87 -16.54 4.87
N GLY A 52 15.15 -16.41 4.51
CA GLY A 52 16.11 -17.48 4.69
C GLY A 52 16.38 -17.87 6.14
N VAL A 53 16.13 -16.96 7.08
CA VAL A 53 16.21 -17.24 8.51
C VAL A 53 14.85 -16.95 9.15
N PRO A 54 14.41 -17.75 10.15
CA PRO A 54 13.06 -17.62 10.70
C PRO A 54 12.78 -16.30 11.42
N GLN A 55 13.80 -15.55 11.78
CA GLN A 55 13.66 -14.29 12.49
C GLN A 55 13.30 -13.11 11.58
N ASN A 56 13.47 -13.27 10.27
CA ASN A 56 13.32 -12.15 9.33
C ASN A 56 12.21 -12.40 8.32
N LEU A 57 11.48 -11.35 8.01
CA LEU A 57 10.46 -11.35 6.96
C LEU A 57 11.10 -11.52 5.59
N PHE A 58 10.49 -12.33 4.72
CA PHE A 58 11.04 -12.54 3.40
C PHE A 58 10.87 -11.30 2.51
N GLY A 59 11.89 -11.05 1.67
CA GLY A 59 11.94 -9.81 0.86
C GLY A 59 10.79 -9.64 -0.11
N GLY A 60 10.26 -10.73 -0.66
CA GLY A 60 9.09 -10.70 -1.53
C GLY A 60 7.85 -10.17 -0.84
N MET A 61 7.68 -10.47 0.47
CA MET A 61 6.58 -9.92 1.26
C MET A 61 6.75 -8.42 1.45
N ILE A 62 7.97 -7.95 1.68
CA ILE A 62 8.29 -6.52 1.78
C ILE A 62 7.88 -5.82 0.47
N ALA A 63 8.26 -6.39 -0.67
CA ALA A 63 7.89 -5.85 -1.97
C ALA A 63 6.37 -5.82 -2.18
N MET A 64 5.67 -6.89 -1.79
CA MET A 64 4.21 -6.96 -1.89
C MET A 64 3.53 -5.87 -1.05
N LEU A 65 4.01 -5.66 0.18
CA LEU A 65 3.47 -4.62 1.06
C LEU A 65 3.62 -3.23 0.45
N PHE A 66 4.79 -2.92 -0.12
CA PHE A 66 4.99 -1.66 -0.83
C PHE A 66 4.11 -1.55 -2.07
N ASP A 67 3.95 -2.64 -2.81
CA ASP A 67 3.13 -2.65 -4.03
C ASP A 67 1.67 -2.31 -3.72
N CYS A 68 1.06 -3.04 -2.80
CA CYS A 68 -0.34 -2.82 -2.42
C CYS A 68 -0.58 -1.47 -1.76
N HIS A 69 0.29 -1.08 -0.82
CA HIS A 69 0.14 0.19 -0.13
C HIS A 69 0.38 1.38 -1.05
N GLY A 70 1.36 1.26 -1.95
CA GLY A 70 1.70 2.34 -2.89
C GLY A 70 0.56 2.65 -3.86
N THR A 71 -0.07 1.63 -4.45
CA THR A 71 -1.19 1.87 -5.38
C THR A 71 -2.42 2.42 -4.69
N ALA A 72 -2.72 1.95 -3.48
CA ALA A 72 -3.82 2.50 -2.68
C ALA A 72 -3.56 3.96 -2.33
N SER A 73 -2.33 4.27 -1.92
CA SER A 73 -1.93 5.64 -1.59
C SER A 73 -2.02 6.56 -2.80
N ALA A 74 -1.55 6.11 -3.96
CA ALA A 74 -1.63 6.87 -5.21
C ALA A 74 -3.08 7.20 -5.55
N ALA A 75 -3.98 6.22 -5.44
CA ALA A 75 -5.40 6.44 -5.68
C ALA A 75 -5.97 7.51 -4.75
N TYR A 76 -5.64 7.43 -3.47
CA TYR A 76 -6.10 8.40 -2.49
C TYR A 76 -5.52 9.80 -2.74
N PHE A 77 -4.22 9.91 -3.02
CA PHE A 77 -3.59 11.21 -3.28
C PHE A 77 -4.24 11.91 -4.48
N LYS A 78 -4.52 11.15 -5.54
CA LYS A 78 -5.21 11.71 -6.72
C LYS A 78 -6.64 12.12 -6.41
N HIS A 79 -7.35 11.30 -5.63
CA HIS A 79 -8.71 11.59 -5.20
C HIS A 79 -8.77 12.91 -4.40
N ARG A 80 -7.87 13.05 -3.43
CA ARG A 80 -7.74 14.27 -2.63
C ARG A 80 -7.35 15.48 -3.47
N ASP A 81 -6.43 15.30 -4.42
CA ASP A 81 -5.98 16.37 -5.33
C ASP A 81 -7.15 16.94 -6.16
N LYS A 82 -8.15 16.11 -6.45
CA LYS A 82 -9.39 16.54 -7.11
C LYS A 82 -10.39 17.23 -6.17
N GLY A 83 -10.03 17.41 -4.91
CA GLY A 83 -10.90 18.01 -3.90
C GLY A 83 -12.01 17.09 -3.39
N LEU A 84 -11.87 15.79 -3.58
CA LEU A 84 -12.86 14.80 -3.17
C LEU A 84 -12.51 14.17 -1.82
N GLU A 85 -13.53 13.89 -1.02
CA GLU A 85 -13.39 13.18 0.25
C GLU A 85 -13.58 11.69 0.05
N LEU A 86 -12.93 10.90 0.91
CA LEU A 86 -13.11 9.46 0.94
C LEU A 86 -14.29 9.13 1.85
N THR A 87 -15.36 8.59 1.29
CA THR A 87 -16.56 8.20 2.03
C THR A 87 -16.91 6.74 1.74
N LYS A 88 -17.82 6.17 2.52
CA LYS A 88 -18.30 4.79 2.29
C LYS A 88 -18.94 4.58 0.92
N ASP A 89 -19.39 5.66 0.28
CA ASP A 89 -20.03 5.60 -1.04
C ASP A 89 -19.04 5.89 -2.18
N THR A 90 -17.78 6.17 -1.85
CA THR A 90 -16.74 6.42 -2.83
C THR A 90 -16.42 5.16 -3.64
N VAL A 91 -16.34 5.32 -4.96
CA VAL A 91 -15.69 4.36 -5.83
C VAL A 91 -14.44 5.03 -6.36
N ILE A 92 -13.31 4.75 -5.73
CA ILE A 92 -12.06 5.44 -6.01
C ILE A 92 -11.47 4.99 -7.36
N GLY A 93 -10.82 5.91 -8.08
CA GLY A 93 -10.13 5.57 -9.32
C GLY A 93 -8.99 4.57 -9.05
N ARG A 94 -8.88 3.55 -9.90
CA ARG A 94 -7.86 2.51 -9.72
C ARG A 94 -6.52 2.94 -10.29
N PHE A 95 -5.46 2.71 -9.54
CA PHE A 95 -4.07 2.87 -9.96
C PHE A 95 -3.37 1.51 -9.95
N ILE A 96 -2.45 1.33 -10.88
CA ILE A 96 -1.62 0.13 -10.95
C ILE A 96 -0.14 0.54 -10.93
N THR A 97 0.71 -0.38 -10.51
CA THR A 97 2.15 -0.16 -10.44
C THR A 97 2.76 -0.19 -11.84
N ALA A 98 3.41 0.91 -12.23
CA ALA A 98 4.20 0.97 -13.45
C ALA A 98 5.69 0.78 -13.17
N HIS A 99 6.16 1.22 -12.00
CA HIS A 99 7.55 1.08 -11.56
C HIS A 99 7.59 1.02 -10.04
N LEU A 100 8.40 0.12 -9.51
CA LEU A 100 8.64 0.02 -8.07
C LEU A 100 10.11 -0.28 -7.85
N GLU A 101 10.78 0.61 -7.10
CA GLU A 101 12.14 0.39 -6.66
C GLU A 101 12.21 0.37 -5.15
N ILE A 102 13.01 -0.53 -4.59
CA ILE A 102 13.08 -0.75 -3.15
C ILE A 102 14.55 -0.82 -2.72
N ASP A 103 14.88 -0.07 -1.67
CA ASP A 103 16.14 -0.20 -0.96
C ASP A 103 15.90 -0.95 0.34
N PHE A 104 16.50 -2.13 0.45
CA PHE A 104 16.43 -2.96 1.65
C PHE A 104 17.59 -2.55 2.57
N LYS A 105 17.27 -1.77 3.60
CA LYS A 105 18.28 -1.17 4.49
C LYS A 105 18.68 -2.09 5.64
N LYS A 106 17.69 -2.76 6.24
CA LYS A 106 17.86 -3.64 7.41
C LYS A 106 16.89 -4.79 7.35
N PRO A 107 17.23 -5.96 7.92
CA PRO A 107 16.25 -7.04 8.04
C PRO A 107 15.00 -6.59 8.79
N VAL A 108 13.83 -7.05 8.35
CA VAL A 108 12.56 -6.76 9.00
C VAL A 108 12.27 -7.91 9.97
N PRO A 109 12.16 -7.64 11.29
CA PRO A 109 11.91 -8.72 12.25
C PRO A 109 10.49 -9.26 12.16
N MET A 110 10.34 -10.58 12.40
CA MET A 110 9.07 -11.28 12.29
C MET A 110 8.08 -10.98 13.43
N ASN A 111 8.57 -10.65 14.60
CA ASN A 111 7.74 -10.52 15.80
C ASN A 111 7.30 -9.09 16.08
N SER A 112 7.44 -8.20 15.11
CA SER A 112 7.08 -6.80 15.27
C SER A 112 6.09 -6.37 14.20
N PRO A 113 5.12 -5.50 14.53
CA PRO A 113 4.30 -4.87 13.49
C PRO A 113 5.18 -4.08 12.52
N VAL A 114 4.82 -4.12 11.26
CA VAL A 114 5.48 -3.34 10.20
C VAL A 114 4.54 -2.21 9.82
N THR A 115 5.04 -0.99 9.80
CA THR A 115 4.26 0.18 9.38
C THR A 115 4.90 0.80 8.15
N ILE A 116 4.08 1.09 7.13
CA ILE A 116 4.54 1.81 5.94
C ILE A 116 3.83 3.15 5.90
N ARG A 117 4.63 4.19 5.72
CA ARG A 117 4.16 5.55 5.52
C ARG A 117 4.44 5.96 4.09
N ALA A 118 3.40 6.38 3.38
CA ALA A 118 3.47 6.82 1.98
C ALA A 118 3.15 8.30 1.88
N THR A 119 3.92 9.02 1.05
CA THR A 119 3.67 10.42 0.72
C THR A 119 3.74 10.60 -0.79
N ALA A 120 3.03 11.61 -1.32
CA ALA A 120 3.06 11.92 -2.74
C ALA A 120 4.26 12.82 -3.04
N GLU A 121 5.11 12.42 -3.98
CA GLU A 121 6.15 13.29 -4.53
C GLU A 121 5.65 14.10 -5.74
N GLU A 122 4.78 13.49 -6.55
CA GLU A 122 4.23 14.11 -7.75
C GLU A 122 2.84 13.57 -7.99
N ILE A 123 1.91 14.45 -8.32
CA ILE A 123 0.53 14.07 -8.71
C ILE A 123 0.27 14.67 -10.08
N GLY A 124 0.40 13.84 -11.12
CA GLY A 124 0.12 14.24 -12.50
C GLY A 124 -1.30 13.92 -12.92
N GLU A 125 -1.60 14.08 -14.21
CA GLU A 125 -2.92 13.79 -14.74
C GLU A 125 -3.26 12.30 -14.62
N ARG A 126 -2.34 11.42 -14.99
CA ARG A 126 -2.52 9.96 -14.97
C ARG A 126 -1.47 9.22 -14.16
N LYS A 127 -0.48 9.93 -13.64
CA LYS A 127 0.65 9.37 -12.93
C LYS A 127 0.75 9.98 -11.53
N VAL A 128 1.01 9.15 -10.54
CA VAL A 128 1.37 9.58 -9.18
C VAL A 128 2.67 8.91 -8.80
N VAL A 129 3.62 9.71 -8.31
CA VAL A 129 4.88 9.20 -7.76
C VAL A 129 4.76 9.18 -6.23
N VAL A 130 4.96 8.01 -5.65
CA VAL A 130 4.78 7.78 -4.22
C VAL A 130 6.11 7.40 -3.60
N ALA A 131 6.49 8.08 -2.53
CA ALA A 131 7.64 7.73 -1.70
C ALA A 131 7.16 7.01 -0.45
N MET A 132 7.83 5.93 -0.05
CA MET A 132 7.40 5.11 1.07
C MET A 132 8.57 4.72 1.97
N GLU A 133 8.29 4.64 3.27
CA GLU A 133 9.23 4.12 4.26
C GLU A 133 8.54 3.04 5.08
N MET A 134 9.28 1.94 5.32
CA MET A 134 8.84 0.83 6.14
C MET A 134 9.60 0.84 7.45
N GLU A 135 8.87 0.91 8.56
CA GLU A 135 9.42 0.84 9.91
C GLU A 135 9.01 -0.44 10.61
N ALA A 136 9.95 -1.01 11.35
CA ALA A 136 9.70 -2.11 12.28
C ALA A 136 10.68 -1.97 13.44
N ALA A 137 10.23 -2.24 14.67
CA ALA A 137 11.05 -2.13 15.88
C ALA A 137 11.77 -0.77 15.99
N GLU A 138 11.04 0.31 15.71
CA GLU A 138 11.51 1.71 15.79
C GLU A 138 12.63 2.06 14.80
N GLU A 139 12.86 1.25 13.77
CA GLU A 139 13.87 1.52 12.75
C GLU A 139 13.27 1.49 11.35
N VAL A 140 13.78 2.36 10.46
CA VAL A 140 13.45 2.32 9.04
C VAL A 140 14.21 1.14 8.42
N CYS A 141 13.50 0.12 8.00
CA CYS A 141 14.07 -1.10 7.45
C CYS A 141 14.16 -1.11 5.93
N ALA A 142 13.27 -0.39 5.26
CA ALA A 142 13.24 -0.30 3.80
C ALA A 142 12.63 1.01 3.35
N LYS A 143 13.03 1.44 2.16
CA LYS A 143 12.44 2.60 1.49
C LYS A 143 12.09 2.22 0.07
N ALA A 144 11.04 2.82 -0.46
CA ALA A 144 10.59 2.54 -1.82
C ALA A 144 10.13 3.80 -2.52
N LYS A 145 10.20 3.76 -3.83
CA LYS A 145 9.58 4.75 -4.71
C LYS A 145 8.77 4.01 -5.75
N MET A 146 7.55 4.45 -5.95
CA MET A 146 6.64 3.87 -6.92
C MET A 146 6.18 4.91 -7.92
N VAL A 147 6.09 4.51 -9.18
CA VAL A 147 5.29 5.23 -10.18
C VAL A 147 4.02 4.42 -10.39
N ALA A 148 2.90 4.99 -10.01
CA ALA A 148 1.59 4.40 -10.21
C ALA A 148 0.86 5.14 -11.32
N VAL A 149 0.10 4.42 -12.14
CA VAL A 149 -0.65 5.00 -13.25
C VAL A 149 -2.12 4.66 -13.15
N ALA A 150 -2.97 5.61 -13.53
CA ALA A 150 -4.42 5.41 -13.53
C ALA A 150 -4.83 4.40 -14.58
N VAL A 151 -5.69 3.47 -14.18
CA VAL A 151 -6.32 2.52 -15.10
C VAL A 151 -7.35 3.25 -15.95
N LYS A 152 -7.37 2.97 -17.24
CA LYS A 152 -8.39 3.52 -18.15
C LYS A 152 -9.73 2.82 -17.87
N ASP A 153 -10.82 3.56 -18.07
CA ASP A 153 -12.17 3.07 -17.78
C ASP A 153 -12.55 1.79 -18.54
N ASN A 154 -11.91 1.56 -19.67
CA ASN A 154 -12.20 0.42 -20.53
C ASN A 154 -11.30 -0.81 -20.31
N MET A 155 -10.51 -0.83 -19.28
CA MET A 155 -9.64 -1.97 -18.96
C MET A 155 -10.31 -2.98 -18.03
#